data_94329a59f7f8b2eedcc05f43f89cc6f0
#
_entry.id   94329a59f7f8b2eedcc05f43f89cc6f0
#
_cell.length_a   1.000
_cell.length_b   1.000
_cell.length_c   1.000
_cell.angle_alpha   90.00
_cell.angle_beta   90.00
_cell.angle_gamma   90.00
#
_symmetry.space_group_name_H-M   'P 1'
#
loop_
_entity.id
_entity.type
_entity.pdbx_description
1 polymer ?
#
loop_
_entity_poly.entity_id
_entity_poly.type
_entity_poly.pdbx_seq_one_letter_code
_entity_poly.pdbx_strand_id
1 'polypeptide(L)'
;MFPSECLPSRRNFLKTTAALTTGLSRLTILSQPALSEDTWLTIVGPKKGYSAEIGTLTSMMAFMRDQVLRSVKTLSQQDLDFLLDAKANTIGALLVHLAAIESFFQMNTFEGKSGDKLPEAFKEKWGMPMELGEPARKSIKGNNLDHYLNVLQETREKTLAEFRKRDDAWLMAVDKDWPWGPTNNYCKWFHVTEHEANHNGQIKFLKSRLPGAKPSNE
;
A
#
# COMPACT_ATOMS: atom_id res chain seq x y z
N MET A 1 -6.18 -45.25 12.33
CA MET A 1 -7.14 -45.74 11.33
C MET A 1 -8.19 -44.67 11.16
N PHE A 2 -8.02 -43.76 10.19
CA PHE A 2 -8.95 -42.67 9.91
C PHE A 2 -9.70 -43.00 8.63
N PRO A 3 -11.04 -42.78 8.55
CA PRO A 3 -11.81 -43.07 7.36
C PRO A 3 -11.54 -41.99 6.30
N SER A 4 -11.27 -42.43 5.08
CA SER A 4 -11.14 -41.64 3.86
C SER A 4 -12.52 -41.12 3.42
N GLU A 5 -12.80 -39.84 3.56
CA GLU A 5 -13.97 -39.21 2.92
C GLU A 5 -13.70 -39.00 1.44
N CYS A 6 -14.58 -39.58 0.65
CA CYS A 6 -14.58 -39.57 -0.82
C CYS A 6 -15.06 -38.21 -1.34
N LEU A 7 -14.20 -37.45 -2.01
CA LEU A 7 -14.58 -36.19 -2.68
C LEU A 7 -15.51 -36.47 -3.88
N PRO A 8 -16.59 -35.71 -4.08
CA PRO A 8 -17.52 -35.94 -5.20
C PRO A 8 -16.87 -35.63 -6.56
N SER A 9 -16.98 -36.59 -7.48
CA SER A 9 -16.43 -36.52 -8.83
C SER A 9 -17.08 -35.42 -9.65
N ARG A 10 -16.28 -34.67 -10.43
CA ARG A 10 -16.71 -33.62 -11.38
C ARG A 10 -17.76 -34.04 -12.40
N ARG A 11 -18.07 -35.33 -12.54
CA ARG A 11 -19.04 -35.87 -13.46
C ARG A 11 -20.51 -35.78 -12.99
N ASN A 12 -20.77 -35.55 -11.70
CA ASN A 12 -22.12 -35.48 -11.14
C ASN A 12 -22.73 -34.08 -11.14
N PHE A 13 -21.92 -33.04 -11.45
CA PHE A 13 -22.40 -31.64 -11.51
C PHE A 13 -23.27 -31.34 -12.79
N LEU A 14 -23.13 -32.16 -13.86
CA LEU A 14 -23.75 -31.85 -15.15
C LEU A 14 -25.07 -32.60 -15.41
N LYS A 15 -25.65 -33.30 -14.43
CA LYS A 15 -26.87 -34.10 -14.66
C LYS A 15 -28.16 -33.56 -14.03
N THR A 16 -28.16 -32.36 -13.43
CA THR A 16 -29.35 -31.81 -12.78
C THR A 16 -29.86 -30.53 -13.45
N THR A 17 -29.86 -30.46 -14.77
CA THR A 17 -30.49 -29.34 -15.49
C THR A 17 -31.29 -29.86 -16.67
N ALA A 18 -32.41 -30.57 -16.40
CA ALA A 18 -33.47 -30.74 -17.37
C ALA A 18 -34.78 -31.17 -16.64
N ALA A 19 -35.67 -30.26 -16.50
CA ALA A 19 -37.12 -30.34 -16.45
C ALA A 19 -37.69 -29.38 -15.39
N LEU A 20 -38.30 -28.30 -15.84
CA LEU A 20 -39.71 -27.97 -15.57
C LEU A 20 -40.01 -26.59 -16.14
N THR A 21 -40.70 -26.63 -17.27
CA THR A 21 -41.45 -25.50 -17.87
C THR A 21 -42.77 -25.30 -17.15
N THR A 22 -43.21 -24.03 -17.17
CA THR A 22 -44.55 -23.48 -16.88
C THR A 22 -44.82 -23.01 -15.45
N GLY A 23 -44.80 -21.69 -15.35
CA GLY A 23 -45.31 -20.94 -14.19
C GLY A 23 -44.86 -19.49 -14.26
N LEU A 24 -45.58 -18.62 -15.01
CA LEU A 24 -45.35 -17.17 -14.99
C LEU A 24 -45.64 -16.62 -13.59
N SER A 25 -44.64 -16.50 -12.78
CA SER A 25 -44.62 -15.59 -11.64
C SER A 25 -43.51 -14.59 -11.89
N ARG A 26 -43.88 -13.32 -12.10
CA ARG A 26 -42.91 -12.21 -12.15
C ARG A 26 -42.18 -12.15 -10.83
N LEU A 27 -41.09 -12.91 -10.70
CA LEU A 27 -40.06 -12.61 -9.70
C LEU A 27 -39.35 -11.37 -10.19
N THR A 28 -39.68 -10.21 -9.66
CA THR A 28 -38.78 -9.05 -9.64
C THR A 28 -37.55 -9.47 -8.85
N ILE A 29 -36.53 -9.95 -9.56
CA ILE A 29 -35.17 -10.04 -9.00
C ILE A 29 -34.79 -8.59 -8.74
N LEU A 30 -34.91 -8.17 -7.48
CA LEU A 30 -34.18 -7.03 -6.98
C LEU A 30 -32.72 -7.39 -7.20
N SER A 31 -32.13 -6.97 -8.33
CA SER A 31 -30.71 -6.96 -8.54
C SER A 31 -30.15 -6.09 -7.42
N GLN A 32 -29.60 -6.74 -6.41
CA GLN A 32 -28.68 -6.04 -5.52
C GLN A 32 -27.64 -5.37 -6.43
N PRO A 33 -27.34 -4.09 -6.25
CA PRO A 33 -26.26 -3.47 -6.99
C PRO A 33 -25.03 -4.34 -6.73
N ALA A 34 -24.50 -4.97 -7.79
CA ALA A 34 -23.23 -5.65 -7.70
C ALA A 34 -22.26 -4.61 -7.15
N LEU A 35 -21.73 -4.86 -5.94
CA LEU A 35 -20.63 -4.06 -5.41
C LEU A 35 -19.58 -4.06 -6.51
N SER A 36 -19.28 -2.90 -7.07
CA SER A 36 -18.34 -2.81 -8.17
C SER A 36 -17.03 -3.44 -7.71
N GLU A 37 -16.46 -4.35 -8.52
CA GLU A 37 -15.16 -5.01 -8.24
C GLU A 37 -14.06 -4.00 -7.89
N ASP A 38 -14.23 -2.75 -8.29
CA ASP A 38 -13.36 -1.60 -7.96
C ASP A 38 -13.23 -1.31 -6.45
N THR A 39 -14.09 -1.85 -5.60
CA THR A 39 -14.06 -1.61 -4.14
C THR A 39 -13.27 -2.66 -3.36
N TRP A 40 -12.87 -3.78 -3.97
CA TRP A 40 -12.20 -4.85 -3.25
C TRP A 40 -10.68 -4.68 -3.29
N LEU A 41 -10.12 -4.35 -2.15
CA LEU A 41 -8.66 -4.18 -1.98
C LEU A 41 -7.85 -5.45 -2.30
N THR A 42 -8.46 -6.62 -2.22
CA THR A 42 -7.80 -7.91 -2.48
C THR A 42 -7.84 -8.34 -3.95
N ILE A 43 -8.50 -7.56 -4.82
CA ILE A 43 -8.48 -7.80 -6.26
C ILE A 43 -7.48 -6.84 -6.90
N VAL A 44 -6.32 -7.39 -7.29
CA VAL A 44 -5.29 -6.64 -8.01
C VAL A 44 -5.60 -6.65 -9.50
N GLY A 45 -5.66 -5.47 -10.11
CA GLY A 45 -5.94 -5.31 -11.53
C GLY A 45 -6.17 -3.87 -11.93
N PRO A 46 -6.47 -3.62 -13.21
CA PRO A 46 -6.74 -2.28 -13.72
C PRO A 46 -7.85 -1.57 -12.93
N LYS A 47 -7.71 -0.26 -12.73
CA LYS A 47 -8.67 0.59 -12.02
C LYS A 47 -9.23 1.67 -12.94
N LYS A 48 -10.53 1.95 -12.81
CA LYS A 48 -11.20 3.00 -13.57
C LYS A 48 -10.54 4.37 -13.35
N GLY A 49 -10.33 5.12 -14.42
CA GLY A 49 -9.72 6.44 -14.39
C GLY A 49 -8.18 6.44 -14.47
N TYR A 50 -7.59 5.28 -14.75
CA TYR A 50 -6.16 5.10 -15.01
C TYR A 50 -5.98 4.26 -16.28
N SER A 51 -4.78 4.30 -16.89
CA SER A 51 -4.38 3.30 -17.87
C SER A 51 -4.23 1.92 -17.21
N ALA A 52 -4.15 0.85 -17.99
CA ALA A 52 -4.27 -0.52 -17.47
C ALA A 52 -3.19 -0.86 -16.43
N GLU A 53 -1.92 -0.58 -16.76
CA GLU A 53 -0.78 -0.89 -15.88
C GLU A 53 -0.72 0.04 -14.68
N ILE A 54 -0.96 1.35 -14.88
CA ILE A 54 -1.05 2.31 -13.76
C ILE A 54 -2.21 1.94 -12.83
N GLY A 55 -3.36 1.52 -13.36
CA GLY A 55 -4.49 1.06 -12.56
C GLY A 55 -4.16 -0.18 -11.73
N THR A 56 -3.44 -1.13 -12.32
CA THR A 56 -2.95 -2.33 -11.62
C THR A 56 -1.98 -1.95 -10.51
N LEU A 57 -1.01 -1.09 -10.81
CA LEU A 57 -0.06 -0.58 -9.80
C LEU A 57 -0.78 0.15 -8.66
N THR A 58 -1.76 1.01 -8.95
CA THR A 58 -2.52 1.72 -7.91
C THR A 58 -3.31 0.77 -7.01
N SER A 59 -3.82 -0.35 -7.56
CA SER A 59 -4.49 -1.37 -6.75
C SER A 59 -3.54 -2.07 -5.78
N MET A 60 -2.30 -2.38 -6.22
CA MET A 60 -1.25 -2.94 -5.35
C MET A 60 -0.83 -1.94 -4.26
N MET A 61 -0.65 -0.67 -4.62
CA MET A 61 -0.33 0.40 -3.67
C MET A 61 -1.45 0.58 -2.63
N ALA A 62 -2.71 0.50 -3.04
CA ALA A 62 -3.85 0.59 -2.11
C ALA A 62 -3.87 -0.59 -1.13
N PHE A 63 -3.64 -1.81 -1.62
CA PHE A 63 -3.56 -3.00 -0.79
C PHE A 63 -2.44 -2.88 0.26
N MET A 64 -1.23 -2.49 -0.15
CA MET A 64 -0.11 -2.35 0.80
C MET A 64 -0.34 -1.25 1.83
N ARG A 65 -0.88 -0.09 1.43
CA ARG A 65 -1.23 0.98 2.36
C ARG A 65 -2.27 0.50 3.38
N ASP A 66 -3.30 -0.24 2.97
CA ASP A 66 -4.29 -0.82 3.90
C ASP A 66 -3.62 -1.74 4.94
N GLN A 67 -2.61 -2.54 4.54
CA GLN A 67 -1.87 -3.38 5.47
C GLN A 67 -1.09 -2.54 6.51
N VAL A 68 -0.46 -1.44 6.09
CA VAL A 68 0.22 -0.50 7.00
C VAL A 68 -0.80 0.12 7.98
N LEU A 69 -1.93 0.63 7.46
CA LEU A 69 -2.97 1.26 8.28
C LEU A 69 -3.54 0.28 9.32
N ARG A 70 -3.81 -0.97 8.93
CA ARG A 70 -4.26 -2.02 9.86
C ARG A 70 -3.25 -2.30 10.97
N SER A 71 -1.96 -2.27 10.65
CA SER A 71 -0.90 -2.53 11.62
C SER A 71 -0.84 -1.46 12.71
N VAL A 72 -1.18 -0.21 12.39
CA VAL A 72 -1.01 0.94 13.30
C VAL A 72 -2.32 1.46 13.91
N LYS A 73 -3.50 1.05 13.44
CA LYS A 73 -4.82 1.63 13.78
C LYS A 73 -5.15 1.73 15.28
N THR A 74 -4.48 0.97 16.12
CA THR A 74 -4.74 0.91 17.57
C THR A 74 -3.61 1.48 18.42
N LEU A 75 -2.57 2.04 17.76
CA LEU A 75 -1.39 2.52 18.46
C LEU A 75 -1.64 3.91 19.06
N SER A 76 -1.26 4.05 20.33
CA SER A 76 -1.21 5.34 21.02
C SER A 76 0.02 6.16 20.58
N GLN A 77 0.05 7.45 20.89
CA GLN A 77 1.23 8.27 20.70
C GLN A 77 2.47 7.66 21.37
N GLN A 78 2.32 7.12 22.56
CA GLN A 78 3.42 6.48 23.28
C GLN A 78 3.96 5.25 22.54
N ASP A 79 3.08 4.45 21.91
CA ASP A 79 3.48 3.31 21.07
C ASP A 79 4.22 3.76 19.81
N LEU A 80 3.74 4.85 19.18
CA LEU A 80 4.35 5.42 17.98
C LEU A 80 5.74 6.00 18.25
N ASP A 81 5.97 6.50 19.46
CA ASP A 81 7.25 7.07 19.91
C ASP A 81 8.15 6.04 20.60
N PHE A 82 7.68 4.80 20.78
CA PHE A 82 8.44 3.75 21.45
C PHE A 82 9.74 3.45 20.71
N LEU A 83 10.85 3.48 21.46
CA LEU A 83 12.17 3.15 20.95
C LEU A 83 12.63 1.82 21.59
N LEU A 84 12.73 0.79 20.75
CA LEU A 84 13.12 -0.54 21.19
C LEU A 84 14.55 -0.57 21.75
N ASP A 85 15.46 0.08 21.03
CA ASP A 85 16.87 0.27 21.43
C ASP A 85 17.46 1.52 20.74
N ALA A 86 18.71 1.85 21.05
CA ALA A 86 19.38 3.04 20.52
C ALA A 86 19.58 3.04 18.99
N LYS A 87 19.41 1.91 18.32
CA LYS A 87 19.59 1.74 16.87
C LYS A 87 18.26 1.60 16.11
N ALA A 88 17.18 1.24 16.79
CA ALA A 88 15.85 1.10 16.17
C ALA A 88 15.30 2.45 15.73
N ASN A 89 14.43 2.46 14.74
CA ASN A 89 13.55 3.59 14.43
C ASN A 89 12.23 3.45 15.17
N THR A 90 11.57 4.56 15.47
CA THR A 90 10.21 4.55 16.04
C THR A 90 9.19 4.26 14.92
N ILE A 91 8.01 3.76 15.29
CA ILE A 91 6.94 3.54 14.33
C ILE A 91 6.52 4.87 13.67
N GLY A 92 6.41 5.96 14.44
CA GLY A 92 6.11 7.28 13.89
C GLY A 92 7.12 7.76 12.85
N ALA A 93 8.42 7.54 13.10
CA ALA A 93 9.47 7.87 12.13
C ALA A 93 9.35 7.02 10.85
N LEU A 94 9.05 5.73 10.95
CA LEU A 94 8.83 4.86 9.80
C LEU A 94 7.63 5.33 8.96
N LEU A 95 6.53 5.76 9.58
CA LEU A 95 5.36 6.26 8.85
C LEU A 95 5.69 7.52 8.03
N VAL A 96 6.43 8.48 8.61
CA VAL A 96 6.86 9.67 7.86
C VAL A 96 7.87 9.32 6.78
N HIS A 97 8.74 8.33 7.02
CA HIS A 97 9.67 7.83 6.03
C HIS A 97 8.98 7.25 4.79
N LEU A 98 7.90 6.49 4.96
CA LEU A 98 7.10 6.01 3.84
C LEU A 98 6.57 7.17 2.97
N ALA A 99 6.08 8.24 3.59
CA ALA A 99 5.64 9.44 2.87
C ALA A 99 6.80 10.18 2.18
N ALA A 100 7.98 10.22 2.83
CA ALA A 100 9.17 10.86 2.27
C ALA A 100 9.66 10.13 1.01
N ILE A 101 9.73 8.81 1.04
CA ILE A 101 10.11 7.98 -0.11
C ILE A 101 9.11 8.15 -1.26
N GLU A 102 7.81 8.09 -0.99
CA GLU A 102 6.79 8.33 -2.02
C GLU A 102 6.91 9.75 -2.61
N SER A 103 7.13 10.77 -1.77
CA SER A 103 7.37 12.15 -2.21
C SER A 103 8.63 12.29 -3.06
N PHE A 104 9.71 11.56 -2.75
CA PHE A 104 10.91 11.55 -3.55
C PHE A 104 10.64 11.01 -4.97
N PHE A 105 9.90 9.91 -5.09
CA PHE A 105 9.54 9.37 -6.41
C PHE A 105 8.56 10.27 -7.16
N GLN A 106 7.72 11.07 -6.48
CA GLN A 106 6.96 12.15 -7.13
C GLN A 106 7.90 13.17 -7.78
N MET A 107 8.88 13.69 -7.03
CA MET A 107 9.85 14.64 -7.57
C MET A 107 10.64 14.06 -8.73
N ASN A 108 11.11 12.83 -8.59
CA ASN A 108 11.90 12.17 -9.62
C ASN A 108 11.10 11.89 -10.90
N THR A 109 9.96 11.22 -10.78
CA THR A 109 9.26 10.69 -11.95
C THR A 109 8.27 11.67 -12.58
N PHE A 110 7.69 12.58 -11.80
CA PHE A 110 6.74 13.58 -12.32
C PHE A 110 7.42 14.89 -12.71
N GLU A 111 8.49 15.29 -12.00
CA GLU A 111 9.15 16.57 -12.20
C GLU A 111 10.58 16.44 -12.76
N GLY A 112 11.11 15.23 -12.90
CA GLY A 112 12.46 14.97 -13.38
C GLY A 112 13.57 15.51 -12.46
N LYS A 113 13.27 15.64 -11.15
CA LYS A 113 14.19 16.20 -10.16
C LYS A 113 14.73 15.12 -9.23
N SER A 114 16.05 15.07 -9.06
CA SER A 114 16.75 14.17 -8.13
C SER A 114 18.09 14.76 -7.70
N GLY A 115 18.65 14.25 -6.61
CA GLY A 115 19.94 14.73 -6.09
C GLY A 115 19.96 16.25 -5.85
N ASP A 116 20.92 16.93 -6.42
CA ASP A 116 21.11 18.39 -6.24
C ASP A 116 19.97 19.22 -6.83
N LYS A 117 19.18 18.66 -7.76
CA LYS A 117 18.02 19.34 -8.36
C LYS A 117 16.78 19.34 -7.48
N LEU A 118 16.78 18.66 -6.36
CA LEU A 118 15.67 18.70 -5.39
C LEU A 118 15.54 20.10 -4.79
N PRO A 119 14.32 20.68 -4.75
CA PRO A 119 14.10 21.98 -4.12
C PRO A 119 14.51 22.00 -2.64
N GLU A 120 14.97 23.14 -2.16
CA GLU A 120 15.37 23.27 -0.75
C GLU A 120 14.20 22.96 0.21
N ALA A 121 13.00 23.44 -0.08
CA ALA A 121 11.80 23.12 0.69
C ALA A 121 11.49 21.59 0.73
N PHE A 122 11.87 20.84 -0.31
CA PHE A 122 11.78 19.39 -0.28
C PHE A 122 12.81 18.80 0.70
N LYS A 123 14.06 19.24 0.64
CA LYS A 123 15.14 18.77 1.52
C LYS A 123 14.85 19.08 2.99
N GLU A 124 14.37 20.27 3.26
CA GLU A 124 13.97 20.70 4.61
C GLU A 124 12.85 19.81 5.18
N LYS A 125 11.80 19.54 4.37
CA LYS A 125 10.66 18.72 4.81
C LYS A 125 10.97 17.25 4.90
N TRP A 126 11.65 16.68 3.90
CA TRP A 126 11.76 15.25 3.70
C TRP A 126 13.16 14.67 3.89
N GLY A 127 14.22 15.51 3.92
CA GLY A 127 15.61 15.03 4.02
C GLY A 127 15.84 14.13 5.23
N MET A 128 15.54 14.62 6.41
CA MET A 128 15.67 13.84 7.65
C MET A 128 14.76 12.61 7.70
N PRO A 129 13.47 12.67 7.36
CA PRO A 129 12.62 11.47 7.26
C PRO A 129 13.14 10.44 6.25
N MET A 130 13.75 10.85 5.14
CA MET A 130 14.31 9.91 4.16
C MET A 130 15.49 9.11 4.74
N GLU A 131 16.35 9.73 5.52
CA GLU A 131 17.54 9.08 6.06
C GLU A 131 17.26 8.26 7.32
N LEU A 132 16.15 8.57 8.05
CA LEU A 132 15.88 7.96 9.35
C LEU A 132 17.01 8.17 10.37
N GLY A 133 17.29 7.18 11.21
CA GLY A 133 18.39 7.20 12.15
C GLY A 133 18.17 8.13 13.35
N GLU A 134 19.25 8.54 13.99
CA GLU A 134 19.20 9.33 15.24
C GLU A 134 18.50 10.69 15.09
N PRO A 135 18.73 11.48 14.02
CA PRO A 135 18.03 12.75 13.83
C PRO A 135 16.51 12.58 13.75
N ALA A 136 16.04 11.58 12.98
CA ALA A 136 14.60 11.29 12.84
C ALA A 136 13.98 10.84 14.18
N ARG A 137 14.65 9.96 14.92
CA ARG A 137 14.19 9.53 16.25
C ARG A 137 14.04 10.66 17.25
N LYS A 138 14.92 11.66 17.17
CA LYS A 138 14.87 12.83 18.06
C LYS A 138 13.78 13.82 17.71
N SER A 139 13.46 13.95 16.42
CA SER A 139 12.59 15.02 15.89
C SER A 139 11.20 14.56 15.54
N ILE A 140 11.05 13.32 15.04
CA ILE A 140 9.73 12.75 14.63
C ILE A 140 9.14 12.00 15.82
N LYS A 141 8.50 12.74 16.71
CA LYS A 141 7.84 12.22 17.92
C LYS A 141 6.83 13.22 18.46
N GLY A 142 6.03 12.78 19.41
CA GLY A 142 5.07 13.65 20.12
C GLY A 142 3.78 13.90 19.33
N ASN A 143 3.58 13.22 18.20
CA ASN A 143 2.39 13.36 17.39
C ASN A 143 1.43 12.18 17.62
N ASN A 144 0.13 12.43 17.50
CA ASN A 144 -0.88 11.39 17.53
C ASN A 144 -0.92 10.61 16.19
N LEU A 145 -1.64 9.51 16.16
CA LEU A 145 -1.76 8.68 14.96
C LEU A 145 -2.32 9.45 13.76
N ASP A 146 -3.34 10.28 13.97
CA ASP A 146 -3.99 11.04 12.90
C ASP A 146 -3.02 11.95 12.16
N HIS A 147 -2.05 12.56 12.86
CA HIS A 147 -1.00 13.34 12.22
C HIS A 147 -0.23 12.51 11.17
N TYR A 148 0.21 11.32 11.53
CA TYR A 148 0.96 10.44 10.63
C TYR A 148 0.11 9.92 9.47
N LEU A 149 -1.15 9.57 9.75
CA LEU A 149 -2.08 9.12 8.72
C LEU A 149 -2.39 10.22 7.71
N ASN A 150 -2.56 11.46 8.16
CA ASN A 150 -2.78 12.61 7.28
C ASN A 150 -1.58 12.84 6.36
N VAL A 151 -0.35 12.77 6.87
CA VAL A 151 0.87 12.89 6.06
C VAL A 151 0.92 11.82 4.96
N LEU A 152 0.61 10.58 5.30
CA LEU A 152 0.54 9.46 4.34
C LEU A 152 -0.57 9.67 3.30
N GLN A 153 -1.73 10.11 3.74
CA GLN A 153 -2.90 10.35 2.88
C GLN A 153 -2.63 11.47 1.87
N GLU A 154 -2.18 12.64 2.35
CA GLU A 154 -1.87 13.79 1.48
C GLU A 154 -0.82 13.45 0.43
N THR A 155 0.20 12.67 0.80
CA THR A 155 1.23 12.23 -0.13
C THR A 155 0.64 11.30 -1.19
N ARG A 156 -0.16 10.31 -0.81
CA ARG A 156 -0.81 9.37 -1.72
C ARG A 156 -1.79 10.06 -2.66
N GLU A 157 -2.56 11.02 -2.18
CA GLU A 157 -3.52 11.78 -3.01
C GLU A 157 -2.80 12.50 -4.16
N LYS A 158 -1.64 13.11 -3.90
CA LYS A 158 -0.81 13.71 -4.95
C LYS A 158 -0.34 12.69 -5.98
N THR A 159 0.15 11.53 -5.53
CA THR A 159 0.55 10.44 -6.41
C THR A 159 -0.60 10.02 -7.32
N LEU A 160 -1.77 9.75 -6.75
CA LEU A 160 -2.94 9.31 -7.51
C LEU A 160 -3.44 10.36 -8.49
N ALA A 161 -3.39 11.65 -8.11
CA ALA A 161 -3.75 12.77 -9.00
C ALA A 161 -2.80 12.85 -10.22
N GLU A 162 -1.50 12.64 -10.02
CA GLU A 162 -0.52 12.63 -11.11
C GLU A 162 -0.64 11.38 -11.99
N PHE A 163 -0.89 10.21 -11.43
CA PHE A 163 -1.09 8.98 -12.18
C PHE A 163 -2.29 9.05 -13.14
N ARG A 164 -3.36 9.78 -12.79
CA ARG A 164 -4.50 10.01 -13.70
C ARG A 164 -4.15 10.80 -14.96
N LYS A 165 -3.03 11.53 -14.93
CA LYS A 165 -2.54 12.35 -16.05
C LYS A 165 -1.52 11.59 -16.92
N ARG A 166 -1.17 10.35 -16.58
CA ARG A 166 -0.12 9.55 -17.18
C ARG A 166 -0.71 8.32 -17.88
N ASP A 167 0.09 7.73 -18.75
CA ASP A 167 -0.23 6.49 -19.47
C ASP A 167 0.81 5.39 -19.22
N ASP A 168 0.55 4.21 -19.76
CA ASP A 168 1.45 3.06 -19.62
C ASP A 168 2.78 3.27 -20.36
N ALA A 169 2.81 4.10 -21.41
CA ALA A 169 4.06 4.45 -22.10
C ALA A 169 5.00 5.25 -21.17
N TRP A 170 4.44 6.23 -20.42
CA TRP A 170 5.19 6.93 -19.39
C TRP A 170 5.65 5.98 -18.27
N LEU A 171 4.81 5.03 -17.86
CA LEU A 171 5.17 4.07 -16.80
C LEU A 171 6.35 3.19 -17.24
N MET A 172 6.41 2.80 -18.52
CA MET A 172 7.47 1.98 -19.10
C MET A 172 8.71 2.78 -19.52
N ALA A 173 8.68 4.11 -19.47
CA ALA A 173 9.82 4.95 -19.83
C ALA A 173 11.03 4.67 -18.94
N VAL A 174 12.19 4.44 -19.56
CA VAL A 174 13.43 4.04 -18.90
C VAL A 174 14.31 5.26 -18.62
N ASP A 175 14.68 5.44 -17.37
CA ASP A 175 15.78 6.30 -16.92
C ASP A 175 17.08 5.50 -16.97
N LYS A 176 17.97 5.87 -17.91
CA LYS A 176 19.23 5.15 -18.14
C LYS A 176 20.30 5.48 -17.12
N ASP A 177 20.18 6.63 -16.45
CA ASP A 177 21.16 7.18 -15.52
C ASP A 177 20.77 6.94 -14.05
N TRP A 178 19.73 6.11 -13.82
CA TRP A 178 19.32 5.77 -12.46
C TRP A 178 20.41 4.99 -11.71
N PRO A 179 20.67 5.27 -10.42
CA PRO A 179 21.78 4.65 -9.67
C PRO A 179 21.78 3.11 -9.63
N TRP A 180 20.61 2.47 -9.84
CA TRP A 180 20.51 1.00 -9.90
C TRP A 180 20.79 0.42 -11.30
N GLY A 181 21.17 1.25 -12.27
CA GLY A 181 21.20 0.94 -13.70
C GLY A 181 19.91 1.36 -14.40
N PRO A 182 19.76 1.05 -15.70
CA PRO A 182 18.58 1.42 -16.47
C PRO A 182 17.29 0.92 -15.80
N THR A 183 16.43 1.86 -15.38
CA THR A 183 15.26 1.59 -14.55
C THR A 183 14.06 2.34 -15.09
N ASN A 184 12.92 1.68 -15.32
CA ASN A 184 11.70 2.34 -15.75
C ASN A 184 10.90 2.91 -14.55
N ASN A 185 9.95 3.79 -14.86
CA ASN A 185 9.10 4.35 -13.82
C ASN A 185 8.27 3.27 -13.11
N TYR A 186 7.92 2.16 -13.80
CA TYR A 186 7.22 1.05 -13.16
C TYR A 186 8.04 0.44 -12.01
N CYS A 187 9.32 0.15 -12.24
CA CYS A 187 10.20 -0.36 -11.20
C CYS A 187 10.34 0.61 -10.03
N LYS A 188 10.46 1.92 -10.32
CA LYS A 188 10.53 2.97 -9.28
C LYS A 188 9.27 2.97 -8.40
N TRP A 189 8.08 2.88 -9.00
CA TRP A 189 6.81 2.87 -8.26
C TRP A 189 6.48 1.50 -7.64
N PHE A 190 6.95 0.40 -8.25
CA PHE A 190 6.94 -0.90 -7.60
C PHE A 190 7.77 -0.87 -6.32
N HIS A 191 8.96 -0.23 -6.35
CA HIS A 191 9.78 -0.05 -5.16
C HIS A 191 9.04 0.69 -4.04
N VAL A 192 8.25 1.74 -4.34
CA VAL A 192 7.40 2.39 -3.33
C VAL A 192 6.47 1.38 -2.66
N THR A 193 5.88 0.46 -3.44
CA THR A 193 4.96 -0.57 -2.94
C THR A 193 5.66 -1.60 -2.06
N GLU A 194 6.81 -2.12 -2.52
CA GLU A 194 7.57 -3.12 -1.76
C GLU A 194 8.23 -2.50 -0.52
N HIS A 195 8.60 -1.22 -0.59
CA HIS A 195 9.13 -0.45 0.52
C HIS A 195 8.11 -0.33 1.67
N GLU A 196 6.82 -0.08 1.33
CA GLU A 196 5.73 -0.15 2.31
C GLU A 196 5.61 -1.55 2.93
N ALA A 197 5.74 -2.62 2.14
CA ALA A 197 5.69 -4.00 2.64
C ALA A 197 6.85 -4.29 3.62
N ASN A 198 8.06 -3.87 3.27
CA ASN A 198 9.25 -4.03 4.10
C ASN A 198 9.08 -3.30 5.46
N HIS A 199 8.74 -2.01 5.42
CA HIS A 199 8.55 -1.25 6.66
C HIS A 199 7.31 -1.68 7.45
N ASN A 200 6.27 -2.21 6.81
CA ASN A 200 5.15 -2.83 7.52
C ASN A 200 5.61 -4.04 8.35
N GLY A 201 6.53 -4.84 7.82
CA GLY A 201 7.16 -5.92 8.59
C GLY A 201 7.93 -5.40 9.82
N GLN A 202 8.69 -4.31 9.67
CA GLN A 202 9.38 -3.65 10.78
C GLN A 202 8.39 -3.07 11.81
N ILE A 203 7.31 -2.42 11.36
CA ILE A 203 6.24 -1.90 12.23
C ILE A 203 5.59 -3.04 13.04
N LYS A 204 5.25 -4.16 12.40
CA LYS A 204 4.70 -5.34 13.08
C LYS A 204 5.69 -5.90 14.11
N PHE A 205 6.97 -5.96 13.77
CA PHE A 205 8.02 -6.39 14.69
C PHE A 205 8.09 -5.46 15.91
N LEU A 206 8.18 -4.15 15.71
CA LEU A 206 8.21 -3.16 16.80
C LEU A 206 6.95 -3.25 17.65
N LYS A 207 5.77 -3.35 17.02
CA LYS A 207 4.50 -3.52 17.72
C LYS A 207 4.50 -4.74 18.64
N SER A 208 5.09 -5.86 18.21
CA SER A 208 5.21 -7.07 19.03
C SER A 208 6.17 -6.94 20.23
N ARG A 209 6.94 -5.85 20.29
CA ARG A 209 7.90 -5.52 21.36
C ARG A 209 7.46 -4.35 22.23
N LEU A 210 6.29 -3.81 21.99
CA LEU A 210 5.72 -2.76 22.86
C LEU A 210 5.54 -3.27 24.30
N PRO A 211 5.69 -2.42 25.32
CA PRO A 211 5.37 -2.77 26.70
C PRO A 211 3.93 -3.32 26.83
N GLY A 212 3.79 -4.52 27.36
CA GLY A 212 2.49 -5.16 27.51
C GLY A 212 1.92 -5.82 26.23
N ALA A 213 2.68 -5.88 25.14
CA ALA A 213 2.28 -6.61 23.93
C ALA A 213 1.96 -8.07 24.24
N LYS A 214 0.83 -8.55 23.72
CA LYS A 214 0.45 -9.96 23.84
C LYS A 214 1.01 -10.74 22.63
N PRO A 215 1.31 -12.04 22.81
CA PRO A 215 1.65 -12.90 21.67
C PRO A 215 0.56 -12.80 20.58
N SER A 216 0.96 -12.62 19.33
CA SER A 216 0.05 -12.66 18.20
C SER A 216 0.20 -14.01 17.49
N ASN A 217 -0.90 -14.55 16.99
CA ASN A 217 -0.94 -15.79 16.22
C ASN A 217 -0.83 -15.51 14.70
N GLU A 218 -0.29 -14.34 14.32
CA GLU A 218 -0.04 -13.98 12.91
C GLU A 218 1.32 -14.48 12.43
#